data_c8b7714a850742a2585252cbb8715e18
#
_entry.id   c8b7714a850742a2585252cbb8715e18
#
_cell.length_a   1.000
_cell.length_b   1.000
_cell.length_c   1.000
_cell.angle_alpha   90.00
_cell.angle_beta   90.00
_cell.angle_gamma   90.00
#
_symmetry.space_group_name_H-M   'P 1'
#
loop_
_entity.id
_entity.type
_entity.pdbx_description
1 polymer ?
#
loop_
_entity_poly.entity_id
_entity_poly.type
_entity_poly.pdbx_seq_one_letter_code
_entity_poly.pdbx_strand_id
1 'polypeptide(L)'
;MDIWERMYEKAKAQYHPEEVSPFIYAHNVVCAIEAENGDIYTGFCIESCSGVMNICADRLAALNMYANSGQTKIKRFIVFRDSAPNGGGSGMPCGACQEFFYQLNEANEDMEIMVDYEKREIVTLKELMPNWWGKERYAEAKSN
;
A
#
# COMPACT_ATOMS: atom_id res chain seq x y z
N MET A 1 12.20 14.81 11.53
CA MET A 1 11.63 13.49 11.18
C MET A 1 11.55 13.36 9.67
N ASP A 2 12.20 12.36 9.09
CA ASP A 2 12.14 12.18 7.64
C ASP A 2 10.78 11.63 7.21
N ILE A 3 10.54 11.56 5.91
CA ILE A 3 9.25 11.12 5.39
C ILE A 3 8.92 9.69 5.82
N TRP A 4 9.92 8.80 5.86
CA TRP A 4 9.69 7.41 6.23
C TRP A 4 9.30 7.27 7.70
N GLU A 5 9.92 8.05 8.59
CA GLU A 5 9.52 8.08 10.00
C GLU A 5 8.10 8.59 10.18
N ARG A 6 7.74 9.65 9.45
CA ARG A 6 6.38 10.18 9.48
C ARG A 6 5.36 9.15 9.00
N MET A 7 5.67 8.45 7.91
CA MET A 7 4.79 7.41 7.38
C MET A 7 4.68 6.24 8.35
N TYR A 8 5.79 5.82 8.93
CA TYR A 8 5.82 4.76 9.93
C TYR A 8 4.93 5.10 11.12
N GLU A 9 5.10 6.31 11.68
CA GLU A 9 4.31 6.73 12.84
C GLU A 9 2.81 6.81 12.53
N LYS A 10 2.45 7.29 11.36
CA LYS A 10 1.05 7.36 10.96
C LYS A 10 0.44 5.98 10.75
N ALA A 11 1.18 5.06 10.14
CA ALA A 11 0.73 3.68 9.97
C ALA A 11 0.60 2.99 11.34
N LYS A 12 1.59 3.17 12.21
CA LYS A 12 1.60 2.57 13.54
C LYS A 12 0.39 3.01 14.37
N ALA A 13 -0.05 4.24 14.22
CA ALA A 13 -1.24 4.74 14.91
C ALA A 13 -2.50 3.97 14.55
N GLN A 14 -2.51 3.28 13.39
CA GLN A 14 -3.62 2.43 12.97
C GLN A 14 -3.52 1.01 13.50
N TYR A 15 -2.39 0.63 14.09
CA TYR A 15 -2.18 -0.74 14.57
C TYR A 15 -2.84 -0.95 15.92
N HIS A 16 -3.97 -1.62 15.92
CA HIS A 16 -4.69 -2.03 17.13
C HIS A 16 -5.62 -3.20 16.77
N PRO A 17 -5.03 -4.42 16.60
CA PRO A 17 -5.84 -5.58 16.21
C PRO A 17 -7.07 -5.73 17.10
N GLU A 18 -8.23 -5.84 16.49
CA GLU A 18 -9.48 -5.93 17.24
C GLU A 18 -10.57 -6.71 16.51
N GLU A 19 -11.40 -7.36 17.29
CA GLU A 19 -12.62 -7.97 16.83
C GLU A 19 -13.69 -6.88 16.80
N VAL A 20 -14.00 -6.35 15.62
CA VAL A 20 -14.99 -5.27 15.46
C VAL A 20 -16.40 -5.80 15.72
N SER A 21 -16.66 -7.04 15.30
CA SER A 21 -17.92 -7.74 15.44
C SER A 21 -17.62 -9.24 15.43
N PRO A 22 -18.62 -10.10 15.69
CA PRO A 22 -18.40 -11.56 15.58
C PRO A 22 -17.93 -12.01 14.18
N PHE A 23 -18.02 -11.16 13.18
CA PHE A 23 -17.70 -11.49 11.79
C PHE A 23 -16.45 -10.77 11.27
N ILE A 24 -16.06 -9.66 11.89
CA ILE A 24 -15.01 -8.76 11.34
C ILE A 24 -13.87 -8.60 12.32
N TYR A 25 -12.66 -8.88 11.85
CA TYR A 25 -11.41 -8.62 12.55
C TYR A 25 -10.62 -7.59 11.74
N ALA A 26 -10.04 -6.61 12.40
CA ALA A 26 -9.40 -5.51 11.70
C ALA A 26 -8.13 -5.01 12.39
N HIS A 27 -7.36 -4.15 11.70
CA HIS A 27 -6.22 -3.40 12.20
C HIS A 27 -4.99 -4.22 12.59
N ASN A 28 -4.86 -5.47 12.12
CA ASN A 28 -3.66 -6.27 12.41
C ASN A 28 -2.56 -6.13 11.33
N VAL A 29 -2.86 -5.47 10.23
CA VAL A 29 -1.87 -5.01 9.24
C VAL A 29 -2.20 -3.57 8.94
N VAL A 30 -1.20 -2.72 8.89
CA VAL A 30 -1.36 -1.27 8.68
C VAL A 30 -0.44 -0.77 7.59
N CYS A 31 -0.84 0.32 6.97
CA CYS A 31 -0.15 0.86 5.81
C CYS A 31 -0.21 2.38 5.82
N ALA A 32 0.83 3.02 5.30
CA ALA A 32 0.82 4.42 4.97
C ALA A 32 1.36 4.60 3.55
N ILE A 33 0.78 5.51 2.81
CA ILE A 33 1.26 5.90 1.50
C ILE A 33 1.42 7.41 1.45
N GLU A 34 2.41 7.86 0.68
CA GLU A 34 2.58 9.27 0.36
C GLU A 34 2.11 9.48 -1.07
N ALA A 35 1.13 10.36 -1.25
CA ALA A 35 0.63 10.72 -2.56
C ALA A 35 1.59 11.67 -3.26
N GLU A 36 1.39 11.91 -4.54
CA GLU A 36 2.27 12.79 -5.33
C GLU A 36 2.39 14.19 -4.74
N ASN A 37 1.33 14.72 -4.15
CA ASN A 37 1.35 16.05 -3.54
C ASN A 37 1.99 16.10 -2.15
N GLY A 38 2.45 14.95 -1.62
CA GLY A 38 3.09 14.88 -0.31
C GLY A 38 2.17 14.52 0.85
N ASP A 39 0.87 14.47 0.65
CA ASP A 39 -0.06 14.07 1.70
C ASP A 39 0.06 12.58 1.99
N ILE A 40 -0.11 12.20 3.25
CA ILE A 40 -0.01 10.81 3.70
C ILE A 40 -1.41 10.29 3.99
N TYR A 41 -1.71 9.12 3.44
CA TYR A 41 -2.97 8.40 3.68
C TYR A 41 -2.67 7.06 4.29
N THR A 42 -3.52 6.61 5.20
CA THR A 42 -3.31 5.35 5.92
C THR A 42 -4.40 4.35 5.58
N GLY A 43 -4.10 3.09 5.85
CA GLY A 43 -5.04 2.00 5.70
C GLY A 43 -4.77 0.91 6.72
N PHE A 44 -5.75 0.07 6.92
CA PHE A 44 -5.67 -1.10 7.79
C PHE A 44 -6.42 -2.25 7.10
N CYS A 45 -6.09 -3.48 7.47
CA CYS A 45 -6.75 -4.64 6.88
C CYS A 45 -8.09 -4.89 7.55
N ILE A 46 -9.01 -5.44 6.76
CA ILE A 46 -10.29 -5.94 7.26
C ILE A 46 -10.39 -7.41 6.84
N GLU A 47 -10.64 -8.28 7.81
CA GLU A 47 -10.83 -9.70 7.60
C GLU A 47 -12.25 -10.08 7.99
N SER A 48 -12.93 -10.77 7.08
CA SER A 48 -14.28 -11.24 7.26
C SER A 48 -14.31 -12.77 7.20
N CYS A 49 -15.39 -13.36 7.66
CA CYS A 49 -15.61 -14.80 7.46
C CYS A 49 -15.89 -15.14 5.99
N SER A 50 -16.14 -14.15 5.15
CA SER A 50 -16.25 -14.31 3.71
C SER A 50 -15.06 -13.62 3.04
N GLY A 51 -14.14 -14.42 2.46
CA GLY A 51 -12.88 -13.92 1.92
C GLY A 51 -13.04 -12.85 0.84
N VAL A 52 -14.15 -12.85 0.12
CA VAL A 52 -14.38 -11.85 -0.93
C VAL A 52 -14.53 -10.44 -0.36
N MET A 53 -14.88 -10.31 0.91
CA MET A 53 -15.03 -9.00 1.58
C MET A 53 -13.74 -8.52 2.26
N ASN A 54 -12.71 -9.34 2.28
CA ASN A 54 -11.43 -8.97 2.88
C ASN A 54 -10.77 -7.85 2.07
N ILE A 55 -10.17 -6.88 2.77
CA ILE A 55 -9.43 -5.79 2.13
C ILE A 55 -8.06 -5.70 2.80
N CYS A 56 -7.00 -5.71 1.98
CA CYS A 56 -5.65 -5.48 2.48
C CYS A 56 -5.47 -4.02 2.87
N ALA A 57 -4.64 -3.77 3.88
CA ALA A 57 -4.28 -2.43 4.32
C ALA A 57 -3.80 -1.55 3.16
N ASP A 58 -3.04 -2.13 2.25
CA ASP A 58 -2.43 -1.46 1.11
C ASP A 58 -3.48 -0.87 0.18
N ARG A 59 -4.48 -1.67 -0.20
CA ARG A 59 -5.55 -1.21 -1.08
C ARG A 59 -6.46 -0.22 -0.37
N LEU A 60 -6.69 -0.40 0.93
CA LEU A 60 -7.49 0.55 1.68
C LEU A 60 -6.82 1.92 1.73
N ALA A 61 -5.50 1.97 1.94
CA ALA A 61 -4.75 3.22 1.91
C ALA A 61 -4.88 3.90 0.55
N ALA A 62 -4.75 3.15 -0.54
CA ALA A 62 -4.88 3.69 -1.90
C ALA A 62 -6.30 4.18 -2.18
N LEU A 63 -7.31 3.44 -1.74
CA LEU A 63 -8.71 3.86 -1.88
C LEU A 63 -8.99 5.11 -1.07
N ASN A 64 -8.43 5.21 0.13
CA ASN A 64 -8.55 6.40 0.98
C ASN A 64 -7.95 7.63 0.29
N MET A 65 -6.78 7.48 -0.31
CA MET A 65 -6.14 8.53 -1.10
C MET A 65 -7.06 8.99 -2.24
N TYR A 66 -7.52 8.04 -3.02
CA TYR A 66 -8.36 8.35 -4.17
C TYR A 66 -9.69 8.99 -3.76
N ALA A 67 -10.35 8.41 -2.74
CA ALA A 67 -11.65 8.90 -2.29
C ALA A 67 -11.57 10.32 -1.76
N ASN A 68 -10.49 10.68 -1.07
CA ASN A 68 -10.38 11.98 -0.40
C ASN A 68 -9.65 13.05 -1.21
N SER A 69 -8.92 12.69 -2.26
CA SER A 69 -8.13 13.67 -3.01
C SER A 69 -8.21 13.51 -4.53
N GLY A 70 -8.73 12.41 -5.01
CA GLY A 70 -8.74 12.11 -6.44
C GLY A 70 -7.38 11.70 -6.99
N GLN A 71 -6.35 11.67 -6.16
CA GLN A 71 -5.02 11.28 -6.60
C GLN A 71 -4.92 9.78 -6.83
N THR A 72 -4.09 9.38 -7.79
CA THR A 72 -3.87 7.97 -8.15
C THR A 72 -2.39 7.60 -8.14
N LYS A 73 -1.51 8.58 -8.02
CA LYS A 73 -0.06 8.35 -8.06
C LYS A 73 0.52 8.31 -6.67
N ILE A 74 1.26 7.24 -6.37
CA ILE A 74 1.89 6.99 -5.07
C ILE A 74 3.40 7.20 -5.20
N LYS A 75 3.96 8.00 -4.31
CA LYS A 75 5.42 8.21 -4.25
C LYS A 75 6.10 7.16 -3.38
N ARG A 76 5.57 6.91 -2.20
CA ARG A 76 6.18 6.02 -1.20
C ARG A 76 5.13 5.19 -0.49
N PHE A 77 5.54 4.01 -0.03
CA PHE A 77 4.65 3.02 0.55
C PHE A 77 5.37 2.27 1.66
N ILE A 78 4.69 2.09 2.79
CA ILE A 78 5.15 1.25 3.89
C ILE A 78 3.97 0.46 4.44
N VAL A 79 4.16 -0.85 4.64
CA VAL A 79 3.14 -1.74 5.21
C VAL A 79 3.81 -2.65 6.23
N PHE A 80 3.15 -2.91 7.32
CA PHE A 80 3.68 -3.82 8.34
C PHE A 80 2.58 -4.27 9.29
N ARG A 81 2.90 -5.31 10.02
CA ARG A 81 2.16 -5.74 11.21
C ARG A 81 3.17 -5.80 12.35
N ASP A 82 2.69 -5.80 13.58
CA ASP A 82 3.51 -5.68 14.78
C ASP A 82 4.17 -4.31 14.85
N SER A 83 5.48 -4.23 15.14
CA SER A 83 6.13 -2.95 15.41
C SER A 83 6.73 -2.27 14.19
N ALA A 84 7.30 -3.03 13.26
CA ALA A 84 7.95 -2.43 12.08
C ALA A 84 8.17 -3.48 11.00
N PRO A 85 8.22 -3.07 9.73
CA PRO A 85 8.58 -3.97 8.65
C PRO A 85 10.07 -4.30 8.72
N ASN A 86 10.39 -5.58 8.81
CA ASN A 86 11.76 -6.05 8.89
C ASN A 86 11.98 -7.20 7.91
N GLY A 87 13.01 -7.07 7.07
CA GLY A 87 13.52 -8.20 6.29
C GLY A 87 12.55 -8.83 5.29
N GLY A 88 11.73 -8.07 4.63
CA GLY A 88 10.96 -8.54 3.48
C GLY A 88 9.60 -9.13 3.76
N GLY A 89 9.48 -10.09 4.66
CA GLY A 89 8.23 -10.83 4.83
C GLY A 89 6.99 -9.99 5.09
N SER A 90 6.99 -9.19 6.12
CA SER A 90 5.84 -8.38 6.52
C SER A 90 5.85 -6.97 5.92
N GLY A 91 6.90 -6.61 5.22
CA GLY A 91 7.03 -5.29 4.60
C GLY A 91 6.67 -5.25 3.12
N MET A 92 6.23 -6.37 2.54
CA MET A 92 5.96 -6.44 1.11
C MET A 92 4.46 -6.41 0.83
N PRO A 93 4.02 -5.66 -0.19
CA PRO A 93 2.62 -5.71 -0.60
C PRO A 93 2.32 -7.06 -1.26
N CYS A 94 1.12 -7.58 -1.05
CA CYS A 94 0.70 -8.82 -1.69
C CYS A 94 0.54 -8.63 -3.20
N GLY A 95 0.48 -9.74 -3.94
CA GLY A 95 0.35 -9.68 -5.39
C GLY A 95 -0.87 -8.93 -5.88
N ALA A 96 -2.02 -9.10 -5.20
CA ALA A 96 -3.23 -8.39 -5.54
C ALA A 96 -3.08 -6.87 -5.36
N CYS A 97 -2.37 -6.45 -4.31
CA CYS A 97 -2.12 -5.04 -4.06
C CYS A 97 -1.16 -4.45 -5.09
N GLN A 98 -0.11 -5.19 -5.45
CA GLN A 98 0.82 -4.77 -6.50
C GLN A 98 0.10 -4.57 -7.83
N GLU A 99 -0.77 -5.51 -8.18
CA GLU A 99 -1.59 -5.43 -9.38
C GLU A 99 -2.50 -4.21 -9.35
N PHE A 100 -3.14 -3.96 -8.21
CA PHE A 100 -4.04 -2.82 -8.05
C PHE A 100 -3.30 -1.50 -8.25
N PHE A 101 -2.11 -1.36 -7.68
CA PHE A 101 -1.32 -0.14 -7.81
C PHE A 101 -0.97 0.16 -9.27
N TYR A 102 -0.60 -0.87 -10.03
CA TYR A 102 -0.34 -0.70 -11.46
C TYR A 102 -1.59 -0.26 -12.22
N GLN A 103 -2.73 -0.87 -11.90
CA GLN A 103 -3.97 -0.52 -12.59
C GLN A 103 -4.46 0.87 -12.23
N LEU A 104 -4.10 1.37 -11.06
CA LEU A 104 -4.53 2.68 -10.61
C LEU A 104 -3.83 3.80 -11.38
N ASN A 105 -2.53 3.65 -11.64
CA ASN A 105 -1.74 4.63 -12.37
C ASN A 105 -0.45 3.97 -12.87
N GLU A 106 -0.15 4.13 -14.16
CA GLU A 106 1.08 3.59 -14.76
C GLU A 106 2.33 4.07 -14.04
N ALA A 107 2.35 5.34 -13.61
CA ALA A 107 3.49 5.93 -12.93
C ALA A 107 3.80 5.28 -11.59
N ASN A 108 2.90 4.46 -11.05
CA ASN A 108 3.14 3.73 -9.81
C ASN A 108 4.23 2.67 -9.95
N GLU A 109 4.69 2.39 -11.17
CA GLU A 109 5.86 1.52 -11.36
C GLU A 109 7.10 2.05 -10.64
N ASP A 110 7.18 3.35 -10.45
CA ASP A 110 8.32 4.02 -9.80
C ASP A 110 8.11 4.26 -8.30
N MET A 111 6.98 3.86 -7.74
CA MET A 111 6.74 4.05 -6.32
C MET A 111 7.78 3.31 -5.48
N GLU A 112 8.23 3.95 -4.42
CA GLU A 112 9.19 3.37 -3.48
C GLU A 112 8.46 2.57 -2.41
N ILE A 113 8.90 1.33 -2.21
CA ILE A 113 8.32 0.41 -1.24
C ILE A 113 9.37 0.11 -0.17
N MET A 114 9.03 0.38 1.10
CA MET A 114 9.94 0.10 2.22
C MET A 114 9.92 -1.39 2.54
N VAL A 115 11.00 -2.07 2.24
CA VAL A 115 11.14 -3.51 2.49
C VAL A 115 11.65 -3.77 3.92
N ASP A 116 12.59 -2.96 4.38
CA ASP A 116 13.15 -3.08 5.73
C ASP A 116 13.33 -1.68 6.30
N TYR A 117 12.50 -1.34 7.27
CA TYR A 117 12.48 0.00 7.85
C TYR A 117 13.76 0.31 8.63
N GLU A 118 14.27 -0.66 9.37
CA GLU A 118 15.49 -0.45 10.16
C GLU A 118 16.72 -0.21 9.28
N LYS A 119 16.85 -1.01 8.22
CA LYS A 119 17.98 -0.90 7.29
C LYS A 119 17.73 0.11 6.17
N ARG A 120 16.53 0.64 6.06
CA ARG A 120 16.12 1.54 4.99
C ARG A 120 16.31 0.93 3.60
N GLU A 121 15.94 -0.33 3.47
CA GLU A 121 15.95 -1.01 2.18
C GLU A 121 14.66 -0.70 1.42
N ILE A 122 14.82 -0.22 0.19
CA ILE A 122 13.72 0.24 -0.65
C ILE A 122 13.79 -0.47 -2.00
N VAL A 123 12.63 -0.87 -2.50
CA VAL A 123 12.48 -1.38 -3.88
C VAL A 123 11.38 -0.59 -4.57
N THR A 124 11.33 -0.66 -5.89
CA THR A 124 10.22 -0.07 -6.65
C THR A 124 9.22 -1.15 -7.04
N LEU A 125 8.01 -0.74 -7.37
CA LEU A 125 7.00 -1.67 -7.86
C LEU A 125 7.46 -2.37 -9.14
N LYS A 126 8.15 -1.64 -10.02
CA LYS A 126 8.70 -2.19 -11.24
C LYS A 126 9.70 -3.31 -10.98
N GLU A 127 10.53 -3.19 -9.93
CA GLU A 127 11.46 -4.24 -9.56
C GLU A 127 10.76 -5.51 -9.09
N LEU A 128 9.57 -5.37 -8.47
CA LEU A 128 8.77 -6.51 -8.01
C LEU A 128 8.00 -7.17 -9.15
N MET A 129 7.56 -6.39 -10.14
CA MET A 129 6.78 -6.85 -11.28
C MET A 129 7.32 -6.24 -12.58
N PRO A 130 8.51 -6.68 -13.03
CA PRO A 130 9.17 -6.03 -14.18
C PRO A 130 8.46 -6.22 -15.52
N ASN A 131 7.66 -7.27 -15.65
CA ASN A 131 6.98 -7.61 -16.89
C ASN A 131 5.47 -7.59 -16.72
N TRP A 132 4.95 -6.53 -16.16
CA TRP A 132 3.52 -6.41 -15.91
C TRP A 132 2.71 -6.50 -17.21
N TRP A 133 1.67 -7.32 -17.20
CA TRP A 133 0.89 -7.66 -18.40
C TRP A 133 0.10 -6.50 -18.98
N GLY A 134 -0.24 -5.51 -18.17
CA GLY A 134 -1.17 -4.44 -18.56
C GLY A 134 -0.54 -3.23 -19.27
N LYS A 135 0.77 -3.21 -19.47
CA LYS A 135 1.46 -2.06 -20.07
C LYS A 135 0.90 -1.66 -21.43
N GLU A 136 0.50 -2.65 -22.23
CA GLU A 136 -0.03 -2.38 -23.58
C GLU A 136 -1.32 -1.57 -23.53
N ARG A 137 -2.16 -1.82 -22.53
CA ARG A 137 -3.42 -1.09 -22.40
C ARG A 137 -3.18 0.40 -22.14
N TYR A 138 -2.20 0.72 -21.31
CA TYR A 138 -1.81 2.12 -21.10
C TYR A 138 -1.26 2.76 -22.39
N ALA A 139 -0.44 2.03 -23.13
CA ALA A 139 0.12 2.52 -24.39
C ALA A 139 -1.01 2.78 -25.41
N GLU A 140 -1.99 1.89 -25.51
CA GLU A 140 -3.13 2.05 -26.41
C GLU A 140 -3.97 3.28 -26.01
N ALA A 141 -4.19 3.47 -24.73
CA ALA A 141 -4.96 4.63 -24.25
C ALA A 141 -4.29 5.95 -24.59
N LYS A 142 -2.95 6.00 -24.57
CA LYS A 142 -2.19 7.20 -24.94
C LYS A 142 -2.21 7.51 -26.44
N SER A 143 -2.38 6.49 -27.27
CA SER A 143 -2.38 6.69 -28.72
C SER A 143 -3.76 7.07 -29.27
N ASN A 144 -4.77 7.12 -28.46
CA ASN A 144 -6.14 7.53 -28.84
C ASN A 144 -6.40 9.02 -28.47
#